data_7ce506f9bc71f84bad4bd92c433e4197
#
_entry.id   7ce506f9bc71f84bad4bd92c433e4197
#
_cell.length_a   1.000
_cell.length_b   1.000
_cell.length_c   1.000
_cell.angle_alpha   90.00
_cell.angle_beta   90.00
_cell.angle_gamma   90.00
#
_symmetry.space_group_name_H-M   'P 1'
#
loop_
_entity.id
_entity.type
_entity.pdbx_description
1 polymer ?
#
loop_
_entity_poly.entity_id
_entity_poly.type
_entity_poly.pdbx_seq_one_letter_code
_entity_poly.pdbx_strand_id
1 'polypeptide(L)'
;MLKVDQLDVSIGSVEILRGVSFELPTGSMTGLIGRNGAGKTTLMRSIMGLLAPTKGSISFDGQDLVSVPTHLRNPMGIGFMPEERRLIPDLTVEENLLVPAWAVNALDAGERLRKVYAMIPELVEFGPRKGLQLSGGQQKLAAMGRALMYGHKLLLLDEPFEGVAPALAKRLVQVASGLKAEGLTVLLSESDLQHSESMIDGILTIDRGVLQRTR
;
A
#
# COMPACT_ATOMS: atom_id res chain seq x y z
N MET A 1 -1.33 12.31 -9.14
CA MET A 1 -2.00 12.59 -7.87
C MET A 1 -3.27 11.76 -7.76
N LEU A 2 -3.59 11.24 -6.56
CA LEU A 2 -4.81 10.45 -6.31
C LEU A 2 -5.94 11.39 -5.86
N LYS A 3 -7.10 11.26 -6.50
CA LYS A 3 -8.35 11.90 -6.08
C LYS A 3 -9.45 10.86 -5.97
N VAL A 4 -10.19 10.87 -4.88
CA VAL A 4 -11.39 10.07 -4.62
C VAL A 4 -12.54 11.03 -4.41
N ASP A 5 -13.68 10.80 -5.08
CA ASP A 5 -14.83 11.70 -5.03
C ASP A 5 -16.13 10.92 -4.86
N GLN A 6 -16.84 11.20 -3.75
CA GLN A 6 -18.14 10.65 -3.38
C GLN A 6 -18.22 9.12 -3.51
N LEU A 7 -17.16 8.42 -3.05
CA LEU A 7 -16.99 6.99 -3.22
C LEU A 7 -17.88 6.19 -2.26
N ASP A 8 -18.79 5.39 -2.81
CA ASP A 8 -19.54 4.37 -2.07
C ASP A 8 -19.03 2.98 -2.48
N VAL A 9 -18.85 2.10 -1.50
CA VAL A 9 -18.44 0.70 -1.73
C VAL A 9 -19.22 -0.23 -0.85
N SER A 10 -19.77 -1.30 -1.45
CA SER A 10 -20.49 -2.35 -0.74
C SER A 10 -19.79 -3.70 -0.87
N ILE A 11 -19.87 -4.53 0.16
CA ILE A 11 -19.45 -5.94 0.16
C ILE A 11 -20.71 -6.79 0.40
N GLY A 12 -21.16 -7.49 -0.62
CA GLY A 12 -22.49 -8.12 -0.63
C GLY A 12 -23.58 -7.05 -0.46
N SER A 13 -24.44 -7.19 0.53
CA SER A 13 -25.51 -6.24 0.84
C SER A 13 -25.12 -5.12 1.83
N VAL A 14 -23.88 -5.16 2.33
CA VAL A 14 -23.43 -4.23 3.38
C VAL A 14 -22.63 -3.09 2.76
N GLU A 15 -23.10 -1.86 2.94
CA GLU A 15 -22.39 -0.65 2.53
C GLU A 15 -21.26 -0.36 3.54
N ILE A 16 -20.02 -0.39 3.06
CA ILE A 16 -18.81 -0.22 3.87
C ILE A 16 -18.28 1.20 3.80
N LEU A 17 -18.24 1.80 2.60
CA LEU A 17 -17.81 3.19 2.41
C LEU A 17 -18.98 4.03 1.92
N ARG A 18 -19.07 5.28 2.42
CA ARG A 18 -20.19 6.19 2.20
C ARG A 18 -19.69 7.58 1.87
N GLY A 19 -19.82 8.01 0.61
CA GLY A 19 -19.48 9.36 0.16
C GLY A 19 -18.05 9.79 0.45
N VAL A 20 -17.09 8.84 0.44
CA VAL A 20 -15.68 9.12 0.77
C VAL A 20 -15.09 10.04 -0.27
N SER A 21 -14.56 11.20 0.17
CA SER A 21 -13.91 12.17 -0.73
C SER A 21 -12.63 12.70 -0.12
N PHE A 22 -11.53 12.63 -0.86
CA PHE A 22 -10.23 13.23 -0.50
C PHE A 22 -9.29 13.33 -1.70
N GLU A 23 -8.22 14.10 -1.53
CA GLU A 23 -7.11 14.19 -2.47
C GLU A 23 -5.80 14.00 -1.73
N LEU A 24 -4.87 13.22 -2.31
CA LEU A 24 -3.50 13.09 -1.80
C LEU A 24 -2.58 14.01 -2.60
N PRO A 25 -1.90 14.96 -1.94
CA PRO A 25 -0.86 15.74 -2.59
C PRO A 25 0.29 14.83 -3.05
N THR A 26 0.89 15.14 -4.19
CA THR A 26 2.08 14.42 -4.69
C THR A 26 3.24 14.58 -3.71
N GLY A 27 3.94 13.48 -3.42
CA GLY A 27 5.08 13.46 -2.50
C GLY A 27 4.70 13.55 -1.02
N SER A 28 3.40 13.52 -0.68
CA SER A 28 2.96 13.53 0.72
C SER A 28 2.86 12.12 1.30
N MET A 29 3.07 12.02 2.60
CA MET A 29 2.72 10.86 3.39
C MET A 29 1.47 11.14 4.22
N THR A 30 0.38 10.45 3.92
CA THR A 30 -0.92 10.65 4.58
C THR A 30 -1.31 9.43 5.38
N GLY A 31 -1.64 9.63 6.66
CA GLY A 31 -2.20 8.60 7.53
C GLY A 31 -3.71 8.47 7.34
N LEU A 32 -4.20 7.25 7.10
CA LEU A 32 -5.62 6.87 7.12
C LEU A 32 -5.91 6.17 8.45
N ILE A 33 -6.42 6.91 9.41
CA ILE A 33 -6.58 6.46 10.79
C ILE A 33 -8.02 6.09 11.09
N GLY A 34 -8.20 4.93 11.73
CA GLY A 34 -9.53 4.47 12.13
C GLY A 34 -9.48 3.09 12.76
N ARG A 35 -10.50 2.76 13.55
CA ARG A 35 -10.63 1.46 14.24
C ARG A 35 -10.67 0.30 13.23
N ASN A 36 -10.41 -0.93 13.71
CA ASN A 36 -10.61 -2.14 12.92
C ASN A 36 -12.08 -2.21 12.48
N GLY A 37 -12.30 -2.51 11.18
CA GLY A 37 -13.63 -2.48 10.57
C GLY A 37 -14.15 -1.10 10.13
N ALA A 38 -13.38 -0.01 10.30
CA ALA A 38 -13.81 1.33 9.89
C ALA A 38 -13.90 1.54 8.36
N GLY A 39 -13.27 0.67 7.56
CA GLY A 39 -13.29 0.74 6.09
C GLY A 39 -11.93 1.03 5.44
N LYS A 40 -10.82 1.11 6.21
CA LYS A 40 -9.45 1.41 5.71
C LYS A 40 -9.02 0.48 4.58
N THR A 41 -9.01 -0.83 4.84
CA THR A 41 -8.67 -1.87 3.86
C THR A 41 -9.61 -1.86 2.66
N THR A 42 -10.90 -1.60 2.86
CA THR A 42 -11.89 -1.49 1.78
C THR A 42 -11.54 -0.34 0.85
N LEU A 43 -11.18 0.83 1.38
CA LEU A 43 -10.75 1.98 0.59
C LEU A 43 -9.49 1.66 -0.24
N MET A 44 -8.45 1.08 0.38
CA MET A 44 -7.22 0.71 -0.34
C MET A 44 -7.48 -0.35 -1.42
N ARG A 45 -8.30 -1.35 -1.13
CA ARG A 45 -8.71 -2.35 -2.13
C ARG A 45 -9.50 -1.75 -3.28
N SER A 46 -10.32 -0.74 -3.03
CA SER A 46 -11.06 -0.03 -4.09
C SER A 46 -10.11 0.80 -4.98
N ILE A 47 -9.13 1.50 -4.38
CA ILE A 47 -8.09 2.20 -5.13
C ILE A 47 -7.29 1.22 -6.00
N MET A 48 -7.06 -0.01 -5.55
CA MET A 48 -6.38 -1.06 -6.32
C MET A 48 -7.30 -1.78 -7.32
N GLY A 49 -8.63 -1.53 -7.31
CA GLY A 49 -9.60 -2.21 -8.17
C GLY A 49 -9.90 -3.65 -7.77
N LEU A 50 -9.57 -4.03 -6.54
CA LEU A 50 -9.94 -5.32 -5.95
C LEU A 50 -11.40 -5.33 -5.46
N LEU A 51 -11.97 -4.16 -5.25
CA LEU A 51 -13.38 -3.93 -4.94
C LEU A 51 -13.90 -2.82 -5.85
N ALA A 52 -14.96 -3.10 -6.56
CA ALA A 52 -15.59 -2.10 -7.42
C ALA A 52 -16.43 -1.11 -6.59
N PRO A 53 -16.33 0.20 -6.83
CA PRO A 53 -17.25 1.15 -6.22
C PRO A 53 -18.68 0.97 -6.76
N THR A 54 -19.66 1.26 -5.90
CA THR A 54 -21.07 1.31 -6.30
C THR A 54 -21.47 2.70 -6.78
N LYS A 55 -20.78 3.74 -6.29
CA LYS A 55 -20.91 5.14 -6.74
C LYS A 55 -19.59 5.89 -6.59
N GLY A 56 -19.52 7.08 -7.17
CA GLY A 56 -18.38 7.97 -7.10
C GLY A 56 -17.28 7.62 -8.09
N SER A 57 -16.12 8.24 -7.93
CA SER A 57 -14.99 8.09 -8.84
C SER A 57 -13.67 8.02 -8.10
N ILE A 58 -12.68 7.37 -8.73
CA ILE A 58 -11.29 7.34 -8.30
C ILE A 58 -10.44 7.72 -9.52
N SER A 59 -9.62 8.76 -9.41
CA SER A 59 -8.71 9.12 -10.48
C SER A 59 -7.26 9.21 -9.98
N PHE A 60 -6.33 8.84 -10.84
CA PHE A 60 -4.90 8.90 -10.57
C PHE A 60 -4.18 9.51 -11.76
N ASP A 61 -3.42 10.59 -11.53
CA ASP A 61 -2.76 11.41 -12.57
C ASP A 61 -3.74 11.83 -13.69
N GLY A 62 -5.00 12.11 -13.33
CA GLY A 62 -6.05 12.51 -14.26
C GLY A 62 -6.74 11.36 -15.01
N GLN A 63 -6.30 10.12 -14.83
CA GLN A 63 -6.92 8.93 -15.42
C GLN A 63 -7.93 8.32 -14.46
N ASP A 64 -9.14 7.98 -14.96
CA ASP A 64 -10.15 7.25 -14.19
C ASP A 64 -9.69 5.82 -13.91
N LEU A 65 -9.50 5.50 -12.61
CA LEU A 65 -9.10 4.16 -12.17
C LEU A 65 -10.27 3.15 -12.17
N VAL A 66 -11.52 3.60 -12.10
CA VAL A 66 -12.66 2.67 -12.03
C VAL A 66 -12.73 1.80 -13.29
N SER A 67 -12.39 2.40 -14.44
CA SER A 67 -12.33 1.71 -15.73
C SER A 67 -11.06 0.88 -15.96
N VAL A 68 -10.01 1.06 -15.12
CA VAL A 68 -8.72 0.36 -15.28
C VAL A 68 -8.72 -0.97 -14.53
N PRO A 69 -8.48 -2.12 -15.21
CA PRO A 69 -8.31 -3.41 -14.56
C PRO A 69 -7.20 -3.40 -13.50
N THR A 70 -7.38 -4.18 -12.43
CA THR A 70 -6.45 -4.25 -11.28
C THR A 70 -4.99 -4.46 -11.70
N HIS A 71 -4.72 -5.42 -12.60
CA HIS A 71 -3.36 -5.77 -13.04
C HIS A 71 -2.67 -4.66 -13.85
N LEU A 72 -3.41 -3.70 -14.39
CA LEU A 72 -2.88 -2.55 -15.11
C LEU A 72 -2.61 -1.34 -14.20
N ARG A 73 -3.03 -1.38 -12.93
CA ARG A 73 -2.75 -0.28 -11.99
C ARG A 73 -1.31 -0.27 -11.48
N ASN A 74 -0.68 -1.45 -11.36
CA ASN A 74 0.74 -1.53 -11.00
C ASN A 74 1.64 -0.80 -12.01
N PRO A 75 1.55 -1.05 -13.34
CA PRO A 75 2.33 -0.32 -14.34
C PRO A 75 2.14 1.20 -14.32
N MET A 76 1.02 1.71 -13.80
CA MET A 76 0.80 3.15 -13.61
C MET A 76 1.65 3.76 -12.49
N GLY A 77 2.33 2.93 -11.70
CA GLY A 77 3.17 3.37 -10.58
C GLY A 77 2.51 3.24 -9.21
N ILE A 78 1.44 2.43 -9.11
CA ILE A 78 0.71 2.19 -7.85
C ILE A 78 1.16 0.87 -7.25
N GLY A 79 1.74 0.90 -6.04
CA GLY A 79 2.08 -0.29 -5.26
C GLY A 79 1.10 -0.49 -4.09
N PHE A 80 0.88 -1.74 -3.71
CA PHE A 80 0.01 -2.07 -2.59
C PHE A 80 0.60 -3.16 -1.71
N MET A 81 0.75 -2.86 -0.42
CA MET A 81 1.08 -3.82 0.62
C MET A 81 -0.18 -4.08 1.44
N PRO A 82 -0.84 -5.23 1.29
CA PRO A 82 -1.99 -5.59 2.11
C PRO A 82 -1.56 -6.01 3.53
N GLU A 83 -2.44 -5.82 4.49
CA GLU A 83 -2.26 -6.22 5.91
C GLU A 83 -1.80 -7.68 6.05
N GLU A 84 -2.46 -8.60 5.30
CA GLU A 84 -2.20 -10.05 5.34
C GLU A 84 -0.89 -10.47 4.64
N ARG A 85 -0.08 -9.52 4.14
CA ARG A 85 1.20 -9.72 3.44
C ARG A 85 1.06 -10.45 2.10
N ARG A 86 0.30 -11.55 2.03
CA ARG A 86 -0.03 -12.36 0.83
C ARG A 86 1.19 -12.75 -0.01
N LEU A 87 2.29 -13.11 0.64
CA LEU A 87 3.40 -13.76 -0.06
C LEU A 87 2.96 -15.13 -0.55
N ILE A 88 3.48 -15.55 -1.69
CA ILE A 88 3.30 -16.90 -2.23
C ILE A 88 4.27 -17.80 -1.47
N PRO A 89 3.77 -18.77 -0.66
CA PRO A 89 4.60 -19.49 0.31
C PRO A 89 5.74 -20.29 -0.32
N ASP A 90 5.50 -20.90 -1.49
CA ASP A 90 6.43 -21.77 -2.19
C ASP A 90 7.45 -21.04 -3.05
N LEU A 91 7.21 -19.77 -3.38
CA LEU A 91 8.17 -18.93 -4.06
C LEU A 91 9.22 -18.39 -3.09
N THR A 92 10.43 -18.21 -3.60
CA THR A 92 11.48 -17.47 -2.88
C THR A 92 11.07 -16.02 -2.65
N VAL A 93 11.79 -15.30 -1.78
CA VAL A 93 11.55 -13.87 -1.56
C VAL A 93 11.80 -13.09 -2.85
N GLU A 94 12.89 -13.36 -3.56
CA GLU A 94 13.19 -12.72 -4.84
C GLU A 94 12.08 -12.95 -5.86
N GLU A 95 11.62 -14.20 -6.02
CA GLU A 95 10.49 -14.51 -6.90
C GLU A 95 9.20 -13.78 -6.47
N ASN A 96 8.90 -13.72 -5.16
CA ASN A 96 7.77 -12.94 -4.65
C ASN A 96 7.86 -11.44 -5.01
N LEU A 97 9.07 -10.86 -4.96
CA LEU A 97 9.30 -9.48 -5.39
C LEU A 97 9.05 -9.34 -6.90
N LEU A 98 9.44 -10.32 -7.70
CA LEU A 98 9.34 -10.28 -9.16
C LEU A 98 7.94 -10.58 -9.71
N VAL A 99 7.04 -11.21 -8.94
CA VAL A 99 5.66 -11.52 -9.38
C VAL A 99 4.95 -10.36 -10.07
N PRO A 100 4.95 -9.12 -9.55
CA PRO A 100 4.27 -8.00 -10.23
C PRO A 100 4.91 -7.66 -11.59
N ALA A 101 6.22 -7.85 -11.74
CA ALA A 101 6.93 -7.61 -12.98
C ALA A 101 6.63 -8.69 -14.03
N TRP A 102 6.56 -9.95 -13.62
CA TRP A 102 6.20 -11.06 -14.49
C TRP A 102 4.76 -10.92 -15.01
N ALA A 103 3.84 -10.45 -14.16
CA ALA A 103 2.44 -10.28 -14.55
C ALA A 103 2.22 -9.33 -15.75
N VAL A 104 3.18 -8.44 -16.01
CA VAL A 104 3.12 -7.45 -17.10
C VAL A 104 4.29 -7.55 -18.08
N ASN A 105 5.08 -8.64 -18.00
CA ASN A 105 6.26 -8.86 -18.84
C ASN A 105 7.23 -7.66 -18.84
N ALA A 106 7.50 -7.08 -17.67
CA ALA A 106 8.31 -5.88 -17.54
C ALA A 106 9.78 -6.12 -17.90
N LEU A 107 10.32 -5.34 -18.84
CA LEU A 107 11.71 -5.43 -19.27
C LEU A 107 12.70 -4.87 -18.25
N ASP A 108 12.25 -4.00 -17.35
CA ASP A 108 13.04 -3.30 -16.32
C ASP A 108 13.00 -3.97 -14.94
N ALA A 109 12.47 -5.20 -14.83
CA ALA A 109 12.31 -5.93 -13.57
C ALA A 109 13.59 -6.00 -12.74
N GLY A 110 14.74 -6.27 -13.37
CA GLY A 110 16.04 -6.35 -12.70
C GLY A 110 16.53 -5.00 -12.16
N GLU A 111 16.23 -3.89 -12.83
CA GLU A 111 16.56 -2.55 -12.33
C GLU A 111 15.69 -2.21 -11.12
N ARG A 112 14.40 -2.48 -11.20
CA ARG A 112 13.46 -2.28 -10.07
C ARG A 112 13.87 -3.09 -8.85
N LEU A 113 14.23 -4.36 -9.04
CA LEU A 113 14.69 -5.23 -7.97
C LEU A 113 15.96 -4.67 -7.29
N ARG A 114 16.92 -4.17 -8.05
CA ARG A 114 18.12 -3.52 -7.48
C ARG A 114 17.77 -2.29 -6.64
N LYS A 115 16.80 -1.47 -7.08
CA LYS A 115 16.31 -0.31 -6.30
C LYS A 115 15.66 -0.76 -4.99
N VAL A 116 14.81 -1.79 -5.03
CA VAL A 116 14.19 -2.35 -3.83
C VAL A 116 15.24 -2.89 -2.86
N TYR A 117 16.25 -3.61 -3.34
CA TYR A 117 17.36 -4.10 -2.52
C TYR A 117 18.21 -2.98 -1.91
N ALA A 118 18.39 -1.86 -2.63
CA ALA A 118 19.07 -0.68 -2.08
C ALA A 118 18.27 -0.03 -0.93
N MET A 119 16.92 -0.02 -1.01
CA MET A 119 16.04 0.52 0.04
C MET A 119 15.91 -0.44 1.25
N ILE A 120 15.87 -1.74 0.99
CA ILE A 120 15.67 -2.80 1.99
C ILE A 120 16.76 -3.87 1.79
N PRO A 121 18.02 -3.61 2.22
CA PRO A 121 19.14 -4.54 2.03
C PRO A 121 18.94 -5.92 2.64
N GLU A 122 18.12 -6.02 3.69
CA GLU A 122 17.77 -7.30 4.33
C GLU A 122 17.12 -8.29 3.35
N LEU A 123 16.45 -7.79 2.32
CA LEU A 123 15.82 -8.64 1.30
C LEU A 123 16.85 -9.39 0.42
N VAL A 124 18.07 -8.90 0.32
CA VAL A 124 19.17 -9.61 -0.37
C VAL A 124 19.50 -10.91 0.37
N GLU A 125 19.64 -10.83 1.72
CA GLU A 125 19.90 -11.99 2.56
C GLU A 125 18.74 -12.99 2.52
N PHE A 126 17.51 -12.49 2.48
CA PHE A 126 16.31 -13.34 2.45
C PHE A 126 15.99 -13.87 1.06
N GLY A 127 16.58 -13.29 0.01
CA GLY A 127 16.27 -13.54 -1.40
C GLY A 127 16.08 -15.02 -1.77
N PRO A 128 17.02 -15.93 -1.41
CA PRO A 128 16.91 -17.35 -1.71
C PRO A 128 15.91 -18.13 -0.86
N ARG A 129 15.42 -17.57 0.26
CA ARG A 129 14.51 -18.26 1.18
C ARG A 129 13.08 -18.23 0.65
N LYS A 130 12.34 -19.31 0.83
CA LYS A 130 10.90 -19.36 0.51
C LYS A 130 10.09 -18.47 1.45
N GLY A 131 8.98 -17.93 0.95
CA GLY A 131 8.06 -17.09 1.73
C GLY A 131 7.59 -17.75 3.04
N LEU A 132 7.36 -19.07 3.01
CA LEU A 132 6.96 -19.84 4.21
C LEU A 132 8.06 -19.94 5.28
N GLN A 133 9.33 -19.73 4.93
CA GLN A 133 10.46 -19.82 5.85
C GLN A 133 10.74 -18.52 6.60
N LEU A 134 10.02 -17.45 6.27
CA LEU A 134 10.19 -16.15 6.87
C LEU A 134 9.40 -16.02 8.18
N SER A 135 9.97 -15.33 9.15
CA SER A 135 9.20 -14.82 10.30
C SER A 135 8.14 -13.83 9.84
N GLY A 136 7.09 -13.62 10.64
CA GLY A 136 6.03 -12.66 10.30
C GLY A 136 6.54 -11.26 9.94
N GLY A 137 7.59 -10.82 10.61
CA GLY A 137 8.23 -9.54 10.34
C GLY A 137 9.03 -9.50 9.05
N GLN A 138 9.80 -10.55 8.76
CA GLN A 138 10.50 -10.68 7.48
C GLN A 138 9.52 -10.74 6.31
N GLN A 139 8.34 -11.38 6.51
CA GLN A 139 7.26 -11.38 5.52
C GLN A 139 6.72 -9.96 5.27
N LYS A 140 6.61 -9.10 6.32
CA LYS A 140 6.18 -7.71 6.14
C LYS A 140 7.20 -6.89 5.34
N LEU A 141 8.51 -7.06 5.60
CA LEU A 141 9.55 -6.43 4.77
C LEU A 141 9.48 -6.90 3.31
N ALA A 142 9.32 -8.20 3.08
CA ALA A 142 9.19 -8.74 1.73
C ALA A 142 7.91 -8.24 1.02
N ALA A 143 6.78 -8.14 1.73
CA ALA A 143 5.55 -7.58 1.19
C ALA A 143 5.68 -6.10 0.84
N MET A 144 6.37 -5.31 1.67
CA MET A 144 6.70 -3.92 1.36
C MET A 144 7.62 -3.82 0.13
N GLY A 145 8.68 -4.63 0.06
CA GLY A 145 9.56 -4.69 -1.10
C GLY A 145 8.82 -5.05 -2.38
N ARG A 146 7.89 -6.02 -2.33
CA ARG A 146 7.04 -6.38 -3.48
C ARG A 146 6.14 -5.22 -3.92
N ALA A 147 5.57 -4.47 -2.99
CA ALA A 147 4.77 -3.28 -3.31
C ALA A 147 5.63 -2.20 -3.99
N LEU A 148 6.88 -2.03 -3.55
CA LEU A 148 7.83 -1.08 -4.11
C LEU A 148 8.31 -1.42 -5.53
N MET A 149 8.18 -2.67 -5.98
CA MET A 149 8.53 -3.03 -7.36
C MET A 149 7.79 -2.16 -8.39
N TYR A 150 6.59 -1.70 -8.06
CA TYR A 150 5.79 -0.82 -8.92
C TYR A 150 5.32 0.47 -8.25
N GLY A 151 5.31 0.54 -6.93
CA GLY A 151 4.87 1.71 -6.18
C GLY A 151 5.88 2.86 -6.22
N HIS A 152 6.20 3.36 -7.41
CA HIS A 152 7.15 4.46 -7.59
C HIS A 152 6.49 5.85 -7.69
N LYS A 153 5.16 5.92 -7.72
CA LYS A 153 4.38 7.17 -7.66
C LYS A 153 3.46 7.20 -6.44
N LEU A 154 2.75 6.10 -6.20
CA LEU A 154 1.82 5.94 -5.07
C LEU A 154 2.06 4.59 -4.40
N LEU A 155 2.24 4.60 -3.09
CA LEU A 155 2.34 3.41 -2.27
C LEU A 155 1.20 3.38 -1.26
N LEU A 156 0.42 2.30 -1.28
CA LEU A 156 -0.64 2.02 -0.33
C LEU A 156 -0.12 0.98 0.67
N LEU A 157 -0.05 1.35 1.96
CA LEU A 157 0.42 0.47 3.04
C LEU A 157 -0.72 0.21 4.02
N ASP A 158 -1.22 -1.02 4.03
CA ASP A 158 -2.36 -1.41 4.89
C ASP A 158 -1.82 -2.07 6.18
N GLU A 159 -1.95 -1.37 7.31
CA GLU A 159 -1.52 -1.78 8.65
C GLU A 159 -0.07 -2.35 8.69
N PRO A 160 0.93 -1.62 8.14
CA PRO A 160 2.29 -2.17 7.98
C PRO A 160 2.97 -2.47 9.31
N PHE A 161 2.60 -1.79 10.39
CA PHE A 161 3.24 -1.91 11.71
C PHE A 161 2.49 -2.86 12.66
N GLU A 162 1.27 -3.31 12.29
CA GLU A 162 0.47 -4.16 13.16
C GLU A 162 1.12 -5.55 13.36
N GLY A 163 1.16 -5.99 14.63
CA GLY A 163 1.64 -7.31 15.01
C GLY A 163 3.13 -7.57 14.74
N VAL A 164 3.95 -6.51 14.69
CA VAL A 164 5.41 -6.63 14.53
C VAL A 164 6.14 -6.28 15.82
N ALA A 165 7.32 -6.87 16.02
CA ALA A 165 8.19 -6.52 17.12
C ALA A 165 8.68 -5.06 17.00
N PRO A 166 8.93 -4.33 18.12
CA PRO A 166 9.27 -2.91 18.09
C PRO A 166 10.49 -2.56 17.21
N ALA A 167 11.51 -3.43 17.20
CA ALA A 167 12.70 -3.22 16.36
C ALA A 167 12.37 -3.22 14.88
N LEU A 168 11.46 -4.10 14.45
CA LEU A 168 11.01 -4.16 13.07
C LEU A 168 10.06 -3.00 12.72
N ALA A 169 9.15 -2.61 13.62
CA ALA A 169 8.31 -1.43 13.41
C ALA A 169 9.20 -0.20 13.15
N LYS A 170 10.24 0.01 13.98
CA LYS A 170 11.23 1.07 13.76
C LYS A 170 11.92 0.95 12.39
N ARG A 171 12.25 -0.26 11.95
CA ARG A 171 12.87 -0.47 10.63
C ARG A 171 11.91 -0.14 9.48
N LEU A 172 10.64 -0.56 9.56
CA LEU A 172 9.61 -0.23 8.57
C LEU A 172 9.35 1.28 8.50
N VAL A 173 9.34 1.97 9.65
CA VAL A 173 9.26 3.44 9.72
C VAL A 173 10.44 4.10 9.00
N GLN A 174 11.67 3.59 9.20
CA GLN A 174 12.84 4.12 8.50
C GLN A 174 12.73 3.96 6.98
N VAL A 175 12.29 2.79 6.51
CA VAL A 175 12.05 2.56 5.08
C VAL A 175 11.00 3.52 4.55
N ALA A 176 9.85 3.63 5.21
CA ALA A 176 8.77 4.53 4.80
C ALA A 176 9.21 6.01 4.78
N SER A 177 9.98 6.45 5.78
CA SER A 177 10.53 7.82 5.82
C SER A 177 11.52 8.07 4.67
N GLY A 178 12.33 7.08 4.30
CA GLY A 178 13.22 7.15 3.14
C GLY A 178 12.46 7.35 1.82
N LEU A 179 11.33 6.64 1.66
CA LEU A 179 10.46 6.76 0.48
C LEU A 179 9.87 8.17 0.34
N LYS A 180 9.47 8.78 1.46
CA LYS A 180 9.00 10.18 1.49
C LYS A 180 10.10 11.13 1.03
N ALA A 181 11.34 10.94 1.50
CA ALA A 181 12.48 11.77 1.10
C ALA A 181 12.77 11.68 -0.42
N GLU A 182 12.44 10.56 -1.06
CA GLU A 182 12.51 10.38 -2.52
C GLU A 182 11.30 10.97 -3.28
N GLY A 183 10.36 11.62 -2.59
CA GLY A 183 9.19 12.27 -3.16
C GLY A 183 8.04 11.31 -3.50
N LEU A 184 8.03 10.09 -2.96
CA LEU A 184 6.96 9.13 -3.15
C LEU A 184 5.70 9.56 -2.37
N THR A 185 4.54 9.46 -3.02
CA THR A 185 3.24 9.63 -2.34
C THR A 185 2.88 8.35 -1.60
N VAL A 186 2.56 8.45 -0.31
CA VAL A 186 2.22 7.29 0.52
C VAL A 186 0.88 7.49 1.22
N LEU A 187 -0.03 6.53 1.10
CA LEU A 187 -1.21 6.40 1.94
C LEU A 187 -1.00 5.21 2.88
N LEU A 188 -0.93 5.51 4.17
CA LEU A 188 -0.62 4.55 5.22
C LEU A 188 -1.84 4.37 6.12
N SER A 189 -2.39 3.15 6.25
CA SER A 189 -3.46 2.89 7.22
C SER A 189 -2.91 2.43 8.56
N GLU A 190 -3.50 2.92 9.65
CA GLU A 190 -3.24 2.48 11.02
C GLU A 190 -4.50 2.57 11.89
N SER A 191 -4.52 1.81 12.97
CA SER A 191 -5.57 1.93 13.99
C SER A 191 -5.34 3.12 14.91
N ASP A 192 -4.08 3.51 15.14
CA ASP A 192 -3.63 4.71 15.86
C ASP A 192 -2.32 5.26 15.23
N LEU A 193 -1.81 6.38 15.73
CA LEU A 193 -0.62 7.06 15.21
C LEU A 193 0.69 6.64 15.91
N GLN A 194 0.71 5.57 16.67
CA GLN A 194 1.82 5.22 17.57
C GLN A 194 3.18 5.14 16.85
N HIS A 195 3.19 4.70 15.59
CA HIS A 195 4.44 4.50 14.84
C HIS A 195 4.69 5.57 13.76
N SER A 196 3.65 6.19 13.23
CA SER A 196 3.73 7.03 12.03
C SER A 196 3.67 8.53 12.27
N GLU A 197 3.30 9.00 13.47
CA GLU A 197 3.03 10.42 13.76
C GLU A 197 4.13 11.38 13.29
N SER A 198 5.40 10.98 13.45
CA SER A 198 6.55 11.83 13.10
C SER A 198 6.83 11.94 11.60
N MET A 199 6.26 11.06 10.78
CA MET A 199 6.55 11.00 9.33
C MET A 199 5.40 11.45 8.43
N ILE A 200 4.14 11.52 8.96
CA ILE A 200 2.96 11.90 8.19
C ILE A 200 2.79 13.42 8.07
N ASP A 201 2.33 13.88 6.90
CA ASP A 201 2.05 15.28 6.60
C ASP A 201 0.58 15.64 6.83
N GLY A 202 -0.31 14.67 6.71
CA GLY A 202 -1.74 14.85 6.84
C GLY A 202 -2.43 13.61 7.39
N ILE A 203 -3.59 13.81 8.00
CA ILE A 203 -4.39 12.76 8.61
C ILE A 203 -5.79 12.77 8.01
N LEU A 204 -6.22 11.61 7.56
CA LEU A 204 -7.59 11.29 7.20
C LEU A 204 -8.15 10.34 8.26
N THR A 205 -9.19 10.73 8.96
CA THR A 205 -9.84 9.86 9.94
C THR A 205 -11.06 9.21 9.30
N ILE A 206 -11.15 7.88 9.38
CA ILE A 206 -12.30 7.12 8.89
C ILE A 206 -13.00 6.46 10.07
N ASP A 207 -14.31 6.66 10.17
CA ASP A 207 -15.18 5.97 11.13
C ASP A 207 -16.44 5.48 10.42
N ARG A 208 -16.77 4.21 10.59
CA ARG A 208 -17.95 3.56 10.00
C ARG A 208 -18.16 3.89 8.52
N GLY A 209 -17.10 3.90 7.74
CA GLY A 209 -17.13 4.14 6.30
C GLY A 209 -17.25 5.61 5.87
N VAL A 210 -17.24 6.55 6.81
CA VAL A 210 -17.27 7.98 6.54
C VAL A 210 -15.91 8.59 6.85
N LEU A 211 -15.39 9.42 5.94
CA LEU A 211 -14.08 10.03 6.08
C LEU A 211 -14.19 11.48 6.52
N GLN A 212 -13.36 11.85 7.50
CA GLN A 212 -13.21 13.22 7.95
C GLN A 212 -11.73 13.61 7.79
N ARG A 213 -11.47 14.80 7.25
CA ARG A 213 -10.10 15.34 7.20
C ARG A 213 -9.80 16.00 8.53
N THR A 214 -8.79 15.52 9.25
CA THR A 214 -8.49 16.00 10.60
C THR A 214 -7.27 16.94 10.63
N ARG A 215 -6.40 16.90 9.60
CA ARG A 215 -5.19 17.76 9.55
C ARG A 215 -4.71 17.93 8.11
#